data_636b07e2ee4920e69718c8a9ecfefa37
#
_entry.id   636b07e2ee4920e69718c8a9ecfefa37
#
_cell.length_a   1.000
_cell.length_b   1.000
_cell.length_c   1.000
_cell.angle_alpha   90.00
_cell.angle_beta   90.00
_cell.angle_gamma   90.00
#
_symmetry.space_group_name_H-M   'P 1'
#
loop_
_entity.id
_entity.type
_entity.pdbx_description
1 polymer ?
#
loop_
_entity_poly.entity_id
_entity_poly.type
_entity_poly.pdbx_seq_one_letter_code
_entity_poly.pdbx_strand_id
1 'polypeptide(L)'
;DNDTISEIFSNWNLGDLKGYLTEITAKVLMAKDSQGAYIVDDILDVASQKGTGKWTVMSALDESVPLGIITDAVYARFMSADVESRAQASEIYSDSFVDMESHAVNVELLREAMFAAKLLAYAQGFALMRAASDKYGWNLDFSGIAKIWRNGCIIRSDFLNNIALAYESGNPRNMIFAPYFQSRVKLLMPSLRRICAFCAI
;
A
#
# COMPACT_ATOMS: atom_id res chain seq x y z
N ASP A 1 -3.68 13.14 17.32
CA ASP A 1 -4.26 12.11 18.21
C ASP A 1 -5.00 11.05 17.39
N ASN A 2 -5.42 9.95 18.02
CA ASN A 2 -6.08 8.82 17.39
C ASN A 2 -7.43 9.20 16.78
N ASP A 3 -8.18 10.08 17.43
CA ASP A 3 -9.48 10.55 16.92
C ASP A 3 -9.32 11.30 15.59
N THR A 4 -8.37 12.23 15.51
CA THR A 4 -8.06 12.98 14.29
C THR A 4 -7.62 12.07 13.15
N ILE A 5 -6.75 11.10 13.43
CA ILE A 5 -6.29 10.15 12.40
C ILE A 5 -7.44 9.26 11.94
N SER A 6 -8.29 8.79 12.86
CA SER A 6 -9.49 8.01 12.54
C SER A 6 -10.45 8.79 11.61
N GLU A 7 -10.68 10.07 11.90
CA GLU A 7 -11.51 10.93 11.05
C GLU A 7 -10.92 11.08 9.64
N ILE A 8 -9.61 11.27 9.52
CA ILE A 8 -8.90 11.32 8.23
C ILE A 8 -9.13 10.03 7.45
N PHE A 9 -8.91 8.85 8.05
CA PHE A 9 -9.13 7.58 7.38
C PHE A 9 -10.60 7.33 7.05
N SER A 10 -11.53 7.77 7.89
CA SER A 10 -12.97 7.72 7.61
C SER A 10 -13.32 8.53 6.37
N ASN A 11 -12.78 9.75 6.26
CA ASN A 11 -12.97 10.60 5.09
C ASN A 11 -12.33 10.00 3.83
N TRP A 12 -11.13 9.44 3.93
CA TRP A 12 -10.47 8.75 2.82
C TRP A 12 -11.26 7.54 2.32
N ASN A 13 -11.97 6.86 3.23
CA ASN A 13 -12.81 5.71 2.88
C ASN A 13 -14.10 6.09 2.13
N LEU A 14 -14.43 7.36 2.01
CA LEU A 14 -15.54 7.84 1.16
C LEU A 14 -15.13 8.03 -0.31
N GLY A 15 -13.82 8.05 -0.61
CA GLY A 15 -13.27 8.35 -1.92
C GLY A 15 -12.44 7.22 -2.55
N ASP A 16 -11.39 7.61 -3.28
CA ASP A 16 -10.53 6.71 -4.06
C ASP A 16 -9.81 5.62 -3.22
N LEU A 17 -9.61 5.89 -1.92
CA LEU A 17 -9.00 4.93 -0.99
C LEU A 17 -10.01 3.96 -0.36
N LYS A 18 -11.30 4.05 -0.73
CA LYS A 18 -12.34 3.17 -0.19
C LYS A 18 -11.95 1.70 -0.30
N GLY A 19 -11.97 1.03 0.86
CA GLY A 19 -11.60 -0.38 0.97
C GLY A 19 -11.48 -0.84 2.41
N TYR A 20 -11.34 -2.15 2.58
CA TYR A 20 -11.34 -2.77 3.90
C TYR A 20 -10.24 -2.24 4.82
N LEU A 21 -9.01 -2.11 4.32
CA LEU A 21 -7.89 -1.65 5.15
C LEU A 21 -8.09 -0.21 5.63
N THR A 22 -8.57 0.69 4.77
CA THR A 22 -8.88 2.07 5.14
C THR A 22 -10.01 2.12 6.17
N GLU A 23 -11.07 1.33 5.97
CA GLU A 23 -12.20 1.21 6.90
C GLU A 23 -11.77 0.70 8.27
N ILE A 24 -10.99 -0.41 8.30
CA ILE A 24 -10.60 -1.03 9.58
C ILE A 24 -9.59 -0.16 10.34
N THR A 25 -8.72 0.59 9.64
CA THR A 25 -7.79 1.52 10.28
C THR A 25 -8.55 2.58 11.07
N ALA A 26 -9.57 3.20 10.48
CA ALA A 26 -10.40 4.15 11.19
C ALA A 26 -11.05 3.54 12.45
N LYS A 27 -11.59 2.32 12.34
CA LYS A 27 -12.23 1.62 13.47
C LYS A 27 -11.26 1.24 14.57
N VAL A 28 -10.07 0.75 14.22
CA VAL A 28 -9.03 0.34 15.18
C VAL A 28 -8.52 1.53 15.98
N LEU A 29 -8.33 2.67 15.34
CA LEU A 29 -7.89 3.90 15.99
C LEU A 29 -8.90 4.43 17.01
N MET A 30 -10.20 4.14 16.86
CA MET A 30 -11.26 4.55 17.78
C MET A 30 -11.55 3.53 18.86
N ALA A 31 -11.01 2.32 18.79
CA ALA A 31 -11.29 1.26 19.75
C ALA A 31 -10.67 1.59 21.10
N LYS A 32 -11.49 1.59 22.15
CA LYS A 32 -11.10 1.86 23.54
C LYS A 32 -11.39 0.67 24.44
N ASP A 33 -10.58 0.52 25.45
CA ASP A 33 -10.77 -0.45 26.52
C ASP A 33 -11.89 -0.02 27.51
N SER A 34 -12.10 -0.82 28.56
CA SER A 34 -13.10 -0.53 29.60
C SER A 34 -12.77 0.71 30.47
N GLN A 35 -11.54 1.23 30.40
CA GLN A 35 -11.06 2.39 31.12
C GLN A 35 -11.03 3.66 30.25
N GLY A 36 -11.34 3.52 28.95
CA GLY A 36 -11.36 4.62 27.99
C GLY A 36 -10.02 4.89 27.31
N ALA A 37 -8.98 4.06 27.51
CA ALA A 37 -7.71 4.14 26.82
C ALA A 37 -7.81 3.53 25.41
N TYR A 38 -7.07 4.07 24.45
CA TYR A 38 -7.04 3.51 23.09
C TYR A 38 -6.28 2.20 23.05
N ILE A 39 -6.95 1.13 22.60
CA ILE A 39 -6.35 -0.21 22.51
C ILE A 39 -5.14 -0.24 21.57
N VAL A 40 -5.11 0.61 20.55
CA VAL A 40 -4.00 0.68 19.60
C VAL A 40 -2.68 1.09 20.25
N ASP A 41 -2.72 1.88 21.32
CA ASP A 41 -1.53 2.35 22.03
C ASP A 41 -0.84 1.23 22.85
N ASP A 42 -1.59 0.15 23.17
CA ASP A 42 -1.07 -1.04 23.85
C ASP A 42 -0.62 -2.16 22.87
N ILE A 43 -0.82 -1.97 21.57
CA ILE A 43 -0.43 -2.96 20.57
C ILE A 43 1.06 -2.79 20.25
N LEU A 44 1.83 -3.89 20.34
CA LEU A 44 3.23 -3.90 19.97
C LEU A 44 3.41 -3.45 18.50
N ASP A 45 4.31 -2.50 18.28
CA ASP A 45 4.61 -1.90 16.96
C ASP A 45 5.46 -2.80 16.05
N VAL A 46 5.08 -4.05 15.92
CA VAL A 46 5.78 -5.07 15.13
C VAL A 46 4.92 -5.60 14.00
N ALA A 47 5.41 -5.53 12.79
CA ALA A 47 4.79 -6.15 11.63
C ALA A 47 5.62 -7.34 11.15
N SER A 48 5.21 -8.56 11.50
CA SER A 48 5.82 -9.78 10.98
C SER A 48 5.23 -10.19 9.62
N GLN A 49 5.92 -11.07 8.90
CA GLN A 49 5.44 -11.65 7.64
C GLN A 49 5.10 -13.13 7.81
N LYS A 50 4.15 -13.64 7.00
CA LYS A 50 3.71 -15.04 7.01
C LYS A 50 4.24 -15.85 5.82
N GLY A 51 5.27 -15.36 5.12
CA GLY A 51 5.93 -16.03 4.00
C GLY A 51 5.46 -15.61 2.61
N THR A 52 4.20 -15.21 2.42
CA THR A 52 3.65 -14.87 1.09
C THR A 52 4.34 -13.68 0.44
N GLY A 53 4.71 -12.65 1.23
CA GLY A 53 5.48 -11.50 0.73
C GLY A 53 6.86 -11.93 0.22
N LYS A 54 7.58 -12.76 0.98
CA LYS A 54 8.86 -13.34 0.55
C LYS A 54 8.71 -14.12 -0.76
N TRP A 55 7.70 -14.99 -0.86
CA TRP A 55 7.48 -15.77 -2.09
C TRP A 55 7.16 -14.88 -3.29
N THR A 56 6.39 -13.81 -3.09
CA THR A 56 6.09 -12.84 -4.15
C THR A 56 7.37 -12.17 -4.67
N VAL A 57 8.28 -11.75 -3.78
CA VAL A 57 9.56 -11.15 -4.16
C VAL A 57 10.45 -12.16 -4.88
N MET A 58 10.55 -13.40 -4.39
CA MET A 58 11.31 -14.46 -5.05
C MET A 58 10.76 -14.74 -6.45
N SER A 59 9.46 -14.88 -6.61
CA SER A 59 8.82 -15.07 -7.92
C SER A 59 9.10 -13.90 -8.87
N ALA A 60 9.11 -12.67 -8.36
CA ALA A 60 9.42 -11.50 -9.18
C ALA A 60 10.86 -11.52 -9.71
N LEU A 61 11.82 -11.97 -8.89
CA LEU A 61 13.20 -12.16 -9.31
C LEU A 61 13.32 -13.26 -10.38
N ASP A 62 12.65 -14.41 -10.17
CA ASP A 62 12.63 -15.54 -11.11
C ASP A 62 12.00 -15.16 -12.47
N GLU A 63 10.98 -14.30 -12.46
CA GLU A 63 10.29 -13.82 -13.65
C GLU A 63 10.87 -12.50 -14.22
N SER A 64 11.93 -11.95 -13.60
CA SER A 64 12.56 -10.68 -14.00
C SER A 64 11.56 -9.51 -14.06
N VAL A 65 10.62 -9.45 -13.11
CA VAL A 65 9.60 -8.40 -13.02
C VAL A 65 9.98 -7.40 -11.92
N PRO A 66 10.04 -6.08 -12.22
CA PRO A 66 10.32 -5.07 -11.21
C PRO A 66 9.14 -4.93 -10.24
N LEU A 67 9.39 -5.21 -8.95
CA LEU A 67 8.38 -5.22 -7.88
C LEU A 67 8.76 -4.30 -6.72
N GLY A 68 9.32 -3.12 -7.01
CA GLY A 68 9.94 -2.24 -6.02
C GLY A 68 9.04 -1.96 -4.80
N ILE A 69 7.83 -1.45 -4.99
CA ILE A 69 6.93 -1.08 -3.87
C ILE A 69 6.61 -2.29 -2.99
N ILE A 70 6.33 -3.45 -3.59
CA ILE A 70 5.99 -4.66 -2.83
C ILE A 70 7.22 -5.18 -2.09
N THR A 71 8.39 -5.13 -2.72
CA THR A 71 9.66 -5.55 -2.13
C THR A 71 10.04 -4.66 -0.94
N ASP A 72 9.94 -3.34 -1.11
CA ASP A 72 10.21 -2.38 -0.04
C ASP A 72 9.24 -2.58 1.14
N ALA A 73 7.97 -2.86 0.87
CA ALA A 73 7.01 -3.19 1.92
C ALA A 73 7.38 -4.47 2.70
N VAL A 74 7.95 -5.48 2.03
CA VAL A 74 8.45 -6.70 2.69
C VAL A 74 9.66 -6.39 3.56
N TYR A 75 10.60 -5.60 3.08
CA TYR A 75 11.79 -5.20 3.87
C TYR A 75 11.43 -4.28 5.04
N ALA A 76 10.48 -3.37 4.86
CA ALA A 76 9.98 -2.54 5.96
C ALA A 76 9.38 -3.40 7.10
N ARG A 77 8.74 -4.53 6.76
CA ARG A 77 8.24 -5.48 7.78
C ARG A 77 9.37 -6.19 8.51
N PHE A 78 10.47 -6.54 7.84
CA PHE A 78 11.66 -7.11 8.50
C PHE A 78 12.28 -6.10 9.45
N MET A 79 12.44 -4.85 9.02
CA MET A 79 12.95 -3.77 9.86
C MET A 79 12.00 -3.51 11.06
N SER A 80 10.70 -3.50 10.85
CA SER A 80 9.71 -3.36 11.93
C SER A 80 9.81 -4.49 12.97
N ALA A 81 10.14 -5.69 12.55
CA ALA A 81 10.28 -6.84 13.46
C ALA A 81 11.56 -6.83 14.30
N ASP A 82 12.59 -6.09 13.88
CA ASP A 82 13.87 -5.97 14.59
C ASP A 82 13.82 -4.85 15.64
N VAL A 83 13.05 -5.10 16.71
CA VAL A 83 12.78 -4.11 17.78
C VAL A 83 14.07 -3.73 18.50
N GLU A 84 14.96 -4.69 18.74
CA GLU A 84 16.20 -4.46 19.47
C GLU A 84 17.11 -3.49 18.73
N SER A 85 17.39 -3.75 17.43
CA SER A 85 18.21 -2.86 16.61
C SER A 85 17.57 -1.47 16.45
N ARG A 86 16.25 -1.40 16.31
CA ARG A 86 15.52 -0.12 16.21
C ARG A 86 15.66 0.70 17.49
N ALA A 87 15.50 0.08 18.66
CA ALA A 87 15.64 0.74 19.95
C ALA A 87 17.08 1.24 20.15
N GLN A 88 18.08 0.40 19.88
CA GLN A 88 19.48 0.77 20.00
C GLN A 88 19.87 1.91 19.04
N ALA A 89 19.42 1.85 17.77
CA ALA A 89 19.66 2.92 16.81
C ALA A 89 19.00 4.23 17.23
N SER A 90 17.77 4.19 17.75
CA SER A 90 17.06 5.36 18.24
C SER A 90 17.80 6.03 19.41
N GLU A 91 18.39 5.25 20.32
CA GLU A 91 19.20 5.78 21.42
C GLU A 91 20.50 6.43 20.93
N ILE A 92 21.23 5.74 20.03
CA ILE A 92 22.54 6.21 19.54
C ILE A 92 22.42 7.45 18.66
N TYR A 93 21.38 7.51 17.82
CA TYR A 93 21.24 8.54 16.77
C TYR A 93 20.14 9.56 17.06
N SER A 94 19.62 9.63 18.29
CA SER A 94 18.55 10.57 18.68
C SER A 94 18.85 12.03 18.30
N ASP A 95 20.10 12.46 18.45
CA ASP A 95 20.52 13.83 18.17
C ASP A 95 20.82 14.10 16.67
N SER A 96 20.74 13.07 15.83
CA SER A 96 21.03 13.17 14.40
C SER A 96 19.80 13.48 13.54
N PHE A 97 18.61 13.50 14.16
CA PHE A 97 17.38 13.83 13.45
C PHE A 97 17.28 15.32 13.19
N VAL A 98 17.31 15.70 11.92
CA VAL A 98 17.01 17.07 11.51
C VAL A 98 15.50 17.26 11.61
N ASP A 99 15.06 18.31 12.32
CA ASP A 99 13.66 18.68 12.37
C ASP A 99 13.26 19.20 10.97
N MET A 100 12.63 18.30 10.19
CA MET A 100 12.18 18.62 8.85
C MET A 100 10.96 19.55 8.97
N GLU A 101 11.02 20.71 8.32
CA GLU A 101 9.86 21.60 8.26
C GLU A 101 8.61 20.86 7.80
N SER A 102 7.77 20.50 8.75
CA SER A 102 6.54 19.70 8.56
C SER A 102 5.50 20.39 7.64
N HIS A 103 5.73 21.67 7.30
CA HIS A 103 4.81 22.50 6.50
C HIS A 103 4.71 22.07 5.03
N ALA A 104 5.63 21.24 4.54
CA ALA A 104 5.62 20.77 3.16
C ALA A 104 4.63 19.60 2.90
N VAL A 105 4.15 18.94 3.95
CA VAL A 105 3.27 17.76 3.85
C VAL A 105 1.93 18.05 4.50
N ASN A 106 0.84 17.87 3.75
CA ASN A 106 -0.52 17.97 4.26
C ASN A 106 -1.29 16.67 4.03
N VAL A 107 -2.46 16.53 4.66
CA VAL A 107 -3.31 15.34 4.61
C VAL A 107 -3.73 14.97 3.19
N GLU A 108 -3.99 15.97 2.33
CA GLU A 108 -4.38 15.73 0.94
C GLU A 108 -3.21 15.18 0.12
N LEU A 109 -2.00 15.73 0.29
CA LEU A 109 -0.79 15.22 -0.36
C LEU A 109 -0.51 13.76 0.03
N LEU A 110 -0.72 13.42 1.32
CA LEU A 110 -0.59 12.04 1.81
C LEU A 110 -1.64 11.13 1.20
N ARG A 111 -2.89 11.58 1.10
CA ARG A 111 -3.98 10.83 0.48
C ARG A 111 -3.66 10.47 -0.98
N GLU A 112 -3.23 11.48 -1.75
CA GLU A 112 -2.86 11.29 -3.16
C GLU A 112 -1.66 10.36 -3.33
N ALA A 113 -0.61 10.54 -2.51
CA ALA A 113 0.57 9.69 -2.55
C ALA A 113 0.23 8.23 -2.17
N MET A 114 -0.60 8.03 -1.15
CA MET A 114 -1.06 6.71 -0.73
C MET A 114 -1.88 6.03 -1.83
N PHE A 115 -2.75 6.78 -2.53
CA PHE A 115 -3.52 6.21 -3.64
C PHE A 115 -2.62 5.89 -4.83
N ALA A 116 -1.63 6.74 -5.16
CA ALA A 116 -0.64 6.46 -6.19
C ALA A 116 0.17 5.19 -5.87
N ALA A 117 0.67 5.06 -4.65
CA ALA A 117 1.42 3.87 -4.21
C ALA A 117 0.55 2.60 -4.28
N LYS A 118 -0.71 2.67 -3.82
CA LYS A 118 -1.68 1.58 -3.95
C LYS A 118 -1.87 1.16 -5.41
N LEU A 119 -2.12 2.12 -6.31
CA LEU A 119 -2.29 1.87 -7.74
C LEU A 119 -1.06 1.15 -8.34
N LEU A 120 0.14 1.65 -8.05
CA LEU A 120 1.38 1.07 -8.55
C LEU A 120 1.67 -0.31 -7.97
N ALA A 121 1.36 -0.56 -6.70
CA ALA A 121 1.50 -1.87 -6.08
C ALA A 121 0.62 -2.93 -6.76
N TYR A 122 -0.65 -2.58 -7.07
CA TYR A 122 -1.52 -3.46 -7.87
C TYR A 122 -0.97 -3.67 -9.27
N ALA A 123 -0.48 -2.61 -9.93
CA ALA A 123 0.11 -2.71 -11.27
C ALA A 123 1.32 -3.66 -11.29
N GLN A 124 2.16 -3.62 -10.25
CA GLN A 124 3.28 -4.54 -10.08
C GLN A 124 2.82 -5.99 -9.89
N GLY A 125 1.84 -6.22 -9.01
CA GLY A 125 1.28 -7.56 -8.77
C GLY A 125 0.65 -8.17 -10.03
N PHE A 126 -0.15 -7.39 -10.76
CA PHE A 126 -0.73 -7.84 -12.02
C PHE A 126 0.31 -8.07 -13.12
N ALA A 127 1.41 -7.27 -13.15
CA ALA A 127 2.52 -7.50 -14.07
C ALA A 127 3.24 -8.83 -13.77
N LEU A 128 3.44 -9.16 -12.50
CA LEU A 128 4.02 -10.45 -12.10
C LEU A 128 3.13 -11.63 -12.52
N MET A 129 1.82 -11.54 -12.24
CA MET A 129 0.89 -12.57 -12.70
C MET A 129 0.86 -12.73 -14.22
N ARG A 130 0.98 -11.64 -14.97
CA ARG A 130 1.09 -11.65 -16.43
C ARG A 130 2.34 -12.40 -16.89
N ALA A 131 3.51 -12.03 -16.34
CA ALA A 131 4.76 -12.67 -16.69
C ALA A 131 4.73 -14.18 -16.44
N ALA A 132 4.23 -14.60 -15.28
CA ALA A 132 4.05 -16.01 -14.94
C ALA A 132 3.02 -16.71 -15.87
N SER A 133 1.88 -16.05 -16.16
CA SER A 133 0.87 -16.58 -17.06
C SER A 133 1.42 -16.82 -18.46
N ASP A 134 2.21 -15.88 -19.00
CA ASP A 134 2.81 -15.98 -20.32
C ASP A 134 3.88 -17.10 -20.35
N LYS A 135 4.73 -17.17 -19.32
CA LYS A 135 5.81 -18.17 -19.20
C LYS A 135 5.29 -19.61 -19.06
N TYR A 136 4.27 -19.80 -18.23
CA TYR A 136 3.74 -21.13 -17.91
C TYR A 136 2.49 -21.53 -18.71
N GLY A 137 2.00 -20.65 -19.59
CA GLY A 137 0.83 -20.91 -20.44
C GLY A 137 -0.50 -21.01 -19.67
N TRP A 138 -0.65 -20.28 -18.55
CA TRP A 138 -1.83 -20.38 -17.69
C TRP A 138 -3.07 -19.70 -18.26
N ASN A 139 -2.92 -18.76 -19.18
CA ASN A 139 -4.03 -17.98 -19.77
C ASN A 139 -4.94 -17.36 -18.73
N LEU A 140 -4.36 -16.67 -17.73
CA LEU A 140 -5.10 -16.09 -16.62
C LEU A 140 -6.12 -15.04 -17.08
N ASP A 141 -7.35 -15.14 -16.54
CA ASP A 141 -8.38 -14.10 -16.65
C ASP A 141 -8.15 -13.00 -15.58
N PHE A 142 -7.44 -11.94 -15.94
CA PHE A 142 -7.10 -10.85 -15.02
C PHE A 142 -8.34 -10.07 -14.56
N SER A 143 -9.37 -9.94 -15.40
CA SER A 143 -10.64 -9.35 -14.98
C SER A 143 -11.33 -10.22 -13.93
N GLY A 144 -11.40 -11.53 -14.18
CA GLY A 144 -11.92 -12.50 -13.22
C GLY A 144 -11.19 -12.48 -11.88
N ILE A 145 -9.86 -12.43 -11.90
CA ILE A 145 -9.04 -12.31 -10.68
C ILE A 145 -9.40 -11.03 -9.91
N ALA A 146 -9.45 -9.88 -10.57
CA ALA A 146 -9.82 -8.63 -9.92
C ALA A 146 -11.24 -8.69 -9.31
N LYS A 147 -12.19 -9.34 -9.97
CA LYS A 147 -13.56 -9.55 -9.47
C LYS A 147 -13.61 -10.45 -8.23
N ILE A 148 -12.81 -11.52 -8.19
CA ILE A 148 -12.71 -12.40 -7.02
C ILE A 148 -12.21 -11.62 -5.80
N TRP A 149 -11.25 -10.72 -5.97
CA TRP A 149 -10.66 -9.95 -4.87
C TRP A 149 -11.55 -8.85 -4.30
N ARG A 150 -12.69 -8.54 -4.93
CA ARG A 150 -13.65 -7.54 -4.42
C ARG A 150 -14.33 -7.93 -3.11
N ASN A 151 -14.41 -9.23 -2.83
CA ASN A 151 -15.06 -9.76 -1.63
C ASN A 151 -14.21 -10.89 -1.01
N GLY A 152 -14.34 -11.07 0.31
CA GLY A 152 -13.74 -12.20 1.01
C GLY A 152 -12.22 -12.11 1.21
N CYS A 153 -11.57 -10.98 0.91
CA CYS A 153 -10.15 -10.78 1.19
C CYS A 153 -9.86 -9.40 1.79
N ILE A 154 -8.69 -9.27 2.43
CA ILE A 154 -8.32 -8.03 3.11
C ILE A 154 -7.95 -6.89 2.16
N ILE A 155 -7.65 -7.19 0.89
CA ILE A 155 -7.38 -6.18 -0.14
C ILE A 155 -8.62 -5.71 -0.89
N ARG A 156 -9.82 -6.13 -0.47
CA ARG A 156 -11.08 -5.70 -1.10
C ARG A 156 -11.18 -4.17 -1.13
N SER A 157 -11.50 -3.63 -2.29
CA SER A 157 -11.57 -2.19 -2.54
C SER A 157 -12.40 -1.92 -3.78
N ASP A 158 -13.09 -0.77 -3.81
CA ASP A 158 -13.84 -0.32 -4.99
C ASP A 158 -12.93 -0.15 -6.23
N PHE A 159 -11.67 0.15 -6.01
CA PHE A 159 -10.63 0.25 -7.03
C PHE A 159 -10.48 -1.02 -7.90
N LEU A 160 -10.76 -2.20 -7.36
CA LEU A 160 -10.73 -3.47 -8.12
C LEU A 160 -11.74 -3.53 -9.27
N ASN A 161 -12.83 -2.75 -9.20
CA ASN A 161 -13.76 -2.63 -10.33
C ASN A 161 -13.08 -1.98 -11.54
N ASN A 162 -12.26 -0.95 -11.32
CA ASN A 162 -11.53 -0.28 -12.39
C ASN A 162 -10.46 -1.18 -13.01
N ILE A 163 -9.83 -2.05 -12.21
CA ILE A 163 -8.90 -3.06 -12.72
C ILE A 163 -9.64 -4.07 -13.60
N ALA A 164 -10.77 -4.61 -13.14
CA ALA A 164 -11.58 -5.54 -13.91
C ALA A 164 -11.99 -4.94 -15.26
N LEU A 165 -12.52 -3.71 -15.26
CA LEU A 165 -12.92 -3.00 -16.46
C LEU A 165 -11.76 -2.75 -17.44
N ALA A 166 -10.57 -2.43 -16.93
CA ALA A 166 -9.40 -2.20 -17.77
C ALA A 166 -9.01 -3.47 -18.55
N TYR A 167 -9.06 -4.63 -17.90
CA TYR A 167 -8.74 -5.90 -18.56
C TYR A 167 -9.87 -6.41 -19.47
N GLU A 168 -11.13 -6.10 -19.18
CA GLU A 168 -12.26 -6.38 -20.07
C GLU A 168 -12.21 -5.57 -21.37
N SER A 169 -11.84 -4.29 -21.26
CA SER A 169 -11.90 -3.34 -22.36
C SER A 169 -10.78 -3.53 -23.40
N GLY A 170 -9.65 -4.16 -23.06
CA GLY A 170 -8.52 -4.23 -23.98
C GLY A 170 -7.37 -5.12 -23.55
N ASN A 171 -7.49 -5.81 -22.42
CA ASN A 171 -6.46 -6.72 -21.87
C ASN A 171 -5.02 -6.14 -21.96
N PRO A 172 -4.75 -4.95 -21.42
CA PRO A 172 -3.46 -4.28 -21.58
C PRO A 172 -2.34 -5.12 -20.96
N ARG A 173 -1.13 -5.02 -21.54
CA ARG A 173 0.05 -5.68 -20.99
C ARG A 173 0.31 -5.31 -19.50
N ASN A 174 0.03 -4.07 -19.15
CA ASN A 174 -0.01 -3.60 -17.77
C ASN A 174 -1.21 -2.66 -17.61
N MET A 175 -1.92 -2.76 -16.48
CA MET A 175 -3.12 -1.96 -16.22
C MET A 175 -2.87 -0.44 -16.30
N ILE A 176 -1.65 0.04 -15.99
CA ILE A 176 -1.32 1.47 -16.07
C ILE A 176 -1.45 2.06 -17.49
N PHE A 177 -1.50 1.21 -18.53
CA PHE A 177 -1.70 1.63 -19.91
C PHE A 177 -3.18 1.79 -20.27
N ALA A 178 -4.12 1.38 -19.43
CA ALA A 178 -5.54 1.65 -19.65
C ALA A 178 -5.86 3.13 -19.38
N PRO A 179 -6.78 3.76 -20.15
CA PRO A 179 -7.04 5.21 -20.07
C PRO A 179 -7.34 5.74 -18.68
N TYR A 180 -8.14 5.04 -17.89
CA TYR A 180 -8.42 5.40 -16.50
C TYR A 180 -7.15 5.52 -15.67
N PHE A 181 -6.28 4.51 -15.72
CA PHE A 181 -5.03 4.48 -14.94
C PHE A 181 -4.01 5.49 -15.44
N GLN A 182 -3.92 5.71 -16.76
CA GLN A 182 -3.04 6.75 -17.30
C GLN A 182 -3.35 8.12 -16.71
N SER A 183 -4.64 8.50 -16.67
CA SER A 183 -5.06 9.79 -16.12
C SER A 183 -4.75 9.89 -14.62
N ARG A 184 -5.02 8.83 -13.86
CA ARG A 184 -4.75 8.79 -12.42
C ARG A 184 -3.25 8.83 -12.10
N VAL A 185 -2.43 8.06 -12.81
CA VAL A 185 -0.97 8.09 -12.61
C VAL A 185 -0.42 9.49 -12.91
N LYS A 186 -0.82 10.12 -14.01
CA LYS A 186 -0.36 11.48 -14.34
C LYS A 186 -0.72 12.50 -13.26
N LEU A 187 -1.92 12.39 -12.70
CA LEU A 187 -2.40 13.30 -11.64
C LEU A 187 -1.67 13.10 -10.31
N LEU A 188 -1.44 11.86 -9.90
CA LEU A 188 -1.02 11.51 -8.55
C LEU A 188 0.50 11.37 -8.37
N MET A 189 1.25 11.13 -9.47
CA MET A 189 2.71 10.96 -9.40
C MET A 189 3.46 12.14 -8.81
N PRO A 190 3.08 13.41 -9.03
CA PRO A 190 3.74 14.54 -8.37
C PRO A 190 3.68 14.44 -6.83
N SER A 191 2.52 14.05 -6.29
CA SER A 191 2.32 13.91 -4.84
C SER A 191 3.14 12.77 -4.26
N LEU A 192 3.16 11.60 -4.93
CA LEU A 192 4.00 10.48 -4.51
C LEU A 192 5.48 10.87 -4.51
N ARG A 193 5.97 11.54 -5.55
CA ARG A 193 7.38 11.98 -5.63
C ARG A 193 7.74 12.96 -4.51
N ARG A 194 6.83 13.89 -4.16
CA ARG A 194 7.05 14.83 -3.05
C ARG A 194 7.17 14.09 -1.71
N ILE A 195 6.28 13.13 -1.45
CA ILE A 195 6.35 12.31 -0.23
C ILE A 195 7.63 11.47 -0.20
N CYS A 196 7.98 10.81 -1.30
CA CYS A 196 9.24 10.04 -1.37
C CYS A 196 10.47 10.94 -1.14
N ALA A 197 10.52 12.13 -1.72
CA ALA A 197 11.61 13.07 -1.50
C ALA A 197 11.67 13.55 -0.04
N PHE A 198 10.52 13.78 0.59
CA PHE A 198 10.43 14.14 2.01
C PHE A 198 10.92 13.00 2.92
N CYS A 199 10.61 11.75 2.61
CA CYS A 199 11.01 10.59 3.41
C CYS A 199 12.45 10.10 3.14
N ALA A 200 13.10 10.58 2.07
CA ALA A 200 14.45 10.13 1.67
C ALA A 200 15.58 10.93 2.32
N ILE A 201 15.27 11.92 3.13
CA ILE A 201 16.18 12.76 3.90
C ILE A 201 16.13 12.32 5.35
#